data_19be7dc574c618ba532f09a53a8e698f
#
_entry.id   19be7dc574c618ba532f09a53a8e698f
#
_cell.length_a   1.000
_cell.length_b   1.000
_cell.length_c   1.000
_cell.angle_alpha   90.00
_cell.angle_beta   90.00
_cell.angle_gamma   90.00
#
_symmetry.space_group_name_H-M   'P 1'
#
loop_
_entity.id
_entity.type
_entity.pdbx_description
1 polymer ?
#
loop_
_entity_poly.entity_id
_entity_poly.type
_entity_poly.pdbx_seq_one_letter_code
_entity_poly.pdbx_strand_id
1 'polypeptide(L)'
;MEIISVLLCTYNEPLKYLKLSIESILSQTYTNIQLIIVNDNPKRADMADLLAAYAREDSRIKYIVNPSNIGLVSSLNAGLKNAIGKYIARMDADDIATKDRLEKQLEFLQVKSYDIVGCNAIKIDENGKEIGYLNVPTAHEKIKEYQLYGGCVLHPTWLGKREVFEKLEGYRSVY
;
A
#
# COMPACT_ATOMS: atom_id res chain seq x y z
N MET A 1 -12.57 7.80 14.79
CA MET A 1 -11.69 6.78 14.14
C MET A 1 -10.52 7.52 13.50
N GLU A 2 -9.30 6.99 13.61
CA GLU A 2 -8.10 7.60 13.02
C GLU A 2 -8.03 7.31 11.52
N ILE A 3 -7.50 8.23 10.71
CA ILE A 3 -7.37 8.03 9.26
C ILE A 3 -6.17 7.12 8.96
N ILE A 4 -6.36 6.16 8.04
CA ILE A 4 -5.28 5.40 7.40
C ILE A 4 -5.07 5.98 6.00
N SER A 5 -3.87 6.49 5.70
CA SER A 5 -3.49 6.83 4.33
C SER A 5 -2.86 5.60 3.65
N VAL A 6 -3.49 5.13 2.59
CA VAL A 6 -3.00 3.99 1.78
C VAL A 6 -2.20 4.54 0.61
N LEU A 7 -0.93 4.14 0.48
CA LEU A 7 -0.04 4.52 -0.62
C LEU A 7 -0.07 3.45 -1.71
N LEU A 8 -0.57 3.79 -2.88
CA LEU A 8 -0.61 2.96 -4.08
C LEU A 8 0.13 3.69 -5.21
N CYS A 9 1.26 3.15 -5.65
CA CYS A 9 2.01 3.67 -6.80
C CYS A 9 1.78 2.76 -7.99
N THR A 10 1.58 3.34 -9.18
CA THR A 10 1.37 2.60 -10.43
C THR A 10 2.24 3.18 -11.53
N TYR A 11 2.74 2.30 -12.41
CA TYR A 11 3.54 2.68 -13.57
C TYR A 11 3.04 2.05 -14.87
N ASN A 12 2.97 0.72 -14.92
CA ASN A 12 2.70 0.02 -16.18
C ASN A 12 1.82 -1.23 -16.02
N GLU A 13 1.18 -1.38 -14.85
CA GLU A 13 0.33 -2.52 -14.54
C GLU A 13 -0.87 -2.59 -15.51
N PRO A 14 -1.36 -3.80 -15.83
CA PRO A 14 -2.59 -3.97 -16.59
C PRO A 14 -3.77 -3.31 -15.86
N LEU A 15 -4.59 -2.53 -16.59
CA LEU A 15 -5.73 -1.80 -15.99
C LEU A 15 -6.70 -2.72 -15.23
N LYS A 16 -6.81 -3.99 -15.63
CA LYS A 16 -7.62 -5.00 -14.94
C LYS A 16 -7.16 -5.14 -13.47
N TYR A 17 -5.86 -5.29 -13.24
CA TYR A 17 -5.32 -5.49 -11.89
C TYR A 17 -5.35 -4.20 -11.08
N LEU A 18 -5.01 -3.07 -11.71
CA LEU A 18 -5.08 -1.75 -11.09
C LEU A 18 -6.51 -1.45 -10.55
N LYS A 19 -7.55 -1.77 -11.33
CA LYS A 19 -8.96 -1.65 -10.88
C LYS A 19 -9.23 -2.52 -9.65
N LEU A 20 -8.87 -3.81 -9.71
CA LEU A 20 -9.06 -4.72 -8.59
C LEU A 20 -8.33 -4.25 -7.32
N SER A 21 -7.12 -3.75 -7.46
CA SER A 21 -6.35 -3.19 -6.35
C SER A 21 -7.07 -1.99 -5.71
N ILE A 22 -7.46 -1.00 -6.50
CA ILE A 22 -8.19 0.19 -6.04
C ILE A 22 -9.49 -0.20 -5.35
N GLU A 23 -10.32 -1.03 -5.99
CA GLU A 23 -11.61 -1.48 -5.46
C GLU A 23 -11.46 -2.26 -4.16
N SER A 24 -10.40 -3.08 -4.04
CA SER A 24 -10.12 -3.82 -2.81
C SER A 24 -9.83 -2.92 -1.60
N ILE A 25 -9.24 -1.75 -1.83
CA ILE A 25 -8.99 -0.75 -0.79
C ILE A 25 -10.25 0.08 -0.51
N LEU A 26 -11.00 0.49 -1.52
CA LEU A 26 -12.21 1.29 -1.33
C LEU A 26 -13.32 0.50 -0.62
N SER A 27 -13.33 -0.84 -0.74
CA SER A 27 -14.30 -1.75 -0.12
C SER A 27 -13.86 -2.32 1.24
N GLN A 28 -12.82 -1.81 1.85
CA GLN A 28 -12.37 -2.24 3.18
C GLN A 28 -13.45 -2.02 4.25
N THR A 29 -13.53 -2.92 5.26
CA THR A 29 -14.41 -2.76 6.43
C THR A 29 -14.04 -1.51 7.23
N TYR A 30 -12.77 -1.16 7.28
CA TYR A 30 -12.31 0.12 7.84
C TYR A 30 -12.46 1.23 6.80
N THR A 31 -13.50 2.06 6.94
CA THR A 31 -13.89 3.04 5.92
C THR A 31 -13.21 4.41 6.03
N ASN A 32 -12.60 4.74 7.20
CA ASN A 32 -11.93 6.02 7.42
C ASN A 32 -10.52 6.02 6.82
N ILE A 33 -10.46 5.99 5.50
CA ILE A 33 -9.23 5.92 4.71
C ILE A 33 -9.04 7.14 3.82
N GLN A 34 -7.79 7.41 3.49
CA GLN A 34 -7.38 8.21 2.34
C GLN A 34 -6.60 7.28 1.41
N LEU A 35 -7.03 7.12 0.17
CA LEU A 35 -6.29 6.37 -0.85
C LEU A 35 -5.47 7.35 -1.70
N ILE A 36 -4.15 7.30 -1.60
CA ILE A 36 -3.23 8.13 -2.37
C ILE A 36 -2.70 7.30 -3.53
N ILE A 37 -3.12 7.65 -4.74
CA ILE A 37 -2.68 6.99 -5.96
C ILE A 37 -1.65 7.87 -6.66
N VAL A 38 -0.42 7.36 -6.82
CA VAL A 38 0.66 8.06 -7.51
C VAL A 38 0.89 7.38 -8.86
N ASN A 39 0.59 8.10 -9.93
CA ASN A 39 0.85 7.67 -11.30
C ASN A 39 2.25 8.10 -11.71
N ASP A 40 3.16 7.13 -11.88
CA ASP A 40 4.55 7.35 -12.31
C ASP A 40 4.74 7.22 -13.83
N ASN A 41 3.61 7.09 -14.59
CA ASN A 41 3.62 7.05 -16.05
C ASN A 41 2.66 8.07 -16.66
N PRO A 42 3.04 9.36 -16.73
CA PRO A 42 2.18 10.40 -17.26
C PRO A 42 1.88 10.24 -18.77
N LYS A 43 2.62 9.39 -19.48
CA LYS A 43 2.44 9.15 -20.92
C LYS A 43 1.34 8.13 -21.22
N ARG A 44 0.88 7.38 -20.21
CA ARG A 44 -0.13 6.35 -20.37
C ARG A 44 -1.53 6.92 -20.17
N ALA A 45 -2.13 7.42 -21.26
CA ALA A 45 -3.40 8.14 -21.24
C ALA A 45 -4.57 7.29 -20.70
N ASP A 46 -4.68 6.01 -21.10
CA ASP A 46 -5.71 5.09 -20.63
C ASP A 46 -5.73 4.90 -19.11
N MET A 47 -4.55 4.85 -18.51
CA MET A 47 -4.41 4.77 -17.07
C MET A 47 -4.71 6.12 -16.40
N ALA A 48 -4.25 7.23 -16.96
CA ALA A 48 -4.52 8.56 -16.44
C ALA A 48 -6.02 8.86 -16.42
N ASP A 49 -6.75 8.53 -17.51
CA ASP A 49 -8.19 8.69 -17.62
C ASP A 49 -8.94 7.85 -16.58
N LEU A 50 -8.54 6.57 -16.41
CA LEU A 50 -9.09 5.68 -15.40
C LEU A 50 -8.94 6.26 -13.99
N LEU A 51 -7.73 6.67 -13.63
CA LEU A 51 -7.42 7.17 -12.28
C LEU A 51 -8.10 8.51 -12.00
N ALA A 52 -8.20 9.38 -13.00
CA ALA A 52 -8.95 10.64 -12.90
C ALA A 52 -10.47 10.39 -12.71
N ALA A 53 -11.03 9.33 -13.31
CA ALA A 53 -12.41 8.93 -13.10
C ALA A 53 -12.63 8.49 -11.64
N TYR A 54 -11.83 7.56 -11.13
CA TYR A 54 -11.91 7.14 -9.72
C TYR A 54 -11.80 8.31 -8.74
N ALA A 55 -10.87 9.24 -8.97
CA ALA A 55 -10.69 10.39 -8.09
C ALA A 55 -11.87 11.40 -8.14
N ARG A 56 -12.66 11.42 -9.21
CA ARG A 56 -13.90 12.21 -9.28
C ARG A 56 -15.07 11.54 -8.58
N GLU A 57 -15.11 10.21 -8.58
CA GLU A 57 -16.22 9.43 -8.04
C GLU A 57 -16.10 9.19 -6.53
N ASP A 58 -14.88 9.09 -5.99
CA ASP A 58 -14.65 8.84 -4.57
C ASP A 58 -13.74 9.90 -3.95
N SER A 59 -14.28 10.72 -3.07
CA SER A 59 -13.58 11.82 -2.40
C SER A 59 -12.45 11.37 -1.47
N ARG A 60 -12.37 10.10 -1.11
CA ARG A 60 -11.28 9.51 -0.33
C ARG A 60 -9.99 9.39 -1.15
N ILE A 61 -10.07 9.50 -2.48
CA ILE A 61 -8.92 9.35 -3.39
C ILE A 61 -8.19 10.68 -3.57
N LYS A 62 -6.90 10.66 -3.30
CA LYS A 62 -5.94 11.69 -3.69
C LYS A 62 -5.11 11.19 -4.87
N TYR A 63 -5.40 11.69 -6.08
CA TYR A 63 -4.66 11.33 -7.29
C TYR A 63 -3.49 12.31 -7.51
N ILE A 64 -2.31 11.77 -7.76
CA ILE A 64 -1.06 12.51 -8.03
C ILE A 64 -0.44 11.95 -9.31
N VAL A 65 0.00 12.83 -10.20
CA VAL A 65 0.72 12.46 -11.42
C VAL A 65 2.14 12.99 -11.32
N ASN A 66 3.13 12.12 -11.45
CA ASN A 66 4.52 12.53 -11.55
C ASN A 66 4.79 13.13 -12.95
N PRO A 67 5.68 14.13 -13.06
CA PRO A 67 5.98 14.77 -14.36
C PRO A 67 6.69 13.83 -15.34
N SER A 68 7.32 12.78 -14.84
CA SER A 68 7.98 11.70 -15.57
C SER A 68 8.08 10.47 -14.69
N ASN A 69 8.57 9.33 -15.22
CA ASN A 69 8.95 8.20 -14.37
C ASN A 69 10.12 8.61 -13.46
N ILE A 70 9.85 8.67 -12.16
CA ILE A 70 10.84 8.98 -11.11
C ILE A 70 11.15 7.78 -10.20
N GLY A 71 10.54 6.63 -10.49
CA GLY A 71 10.73 5.37 -9.80
C GLY A 71 9.91 5.22 -8.52
N LEU A 72 9.79 3.97 -8.05
CA LEU A 72 8.91 3.59 -6.95
C LEU A 72 9.21 4.36 -5.65
N VAL A 73 10.48 4.46 -5.26
CA VAL A 73 10.89 5.12 -4.01
C VAL A 73 10.48 6.60 -3.99
N SER A 74 10.75 7.32 -5.09
CA SER A 74 10.38 8.73 -5.21
C SER A 74 8.86 8.91 -5.24
N SER A 75 8.14 8.01 -5.91
CA SER A 75 6.68 8.01 -5.98
C SER A 75 6.04 7.72 -4.62
N LEU A 76 6.58 6.77 -3.85
CA LEU A 76 6.13 6.51 -2.47
C LEU A 76 6.37 7.73 -1.57
N ASN A 77 7.50 8.41 -1.70
CA ASN A 77 7.77 9.63 -0.96
C ASN A 77 6.86 10.80 -1.38
N ALA A 78 6.51 10.90 -2.66
CA ALA A 78 5.51 11.86 -3.13
C ALA A 78 4.14 11.57 -2.50
N GLY A 79 3.74 10.30 -2.44
CA GLY A 79 2.52 9.87 -1.75
C GLY A 79 2.57 10.18 -0.26
N LEU A 80 3.66 9.83 0.42
CA LEU A 80 3.83 10.05 1.86
C LEU A 80 3.71 11.52 2.27
N LYS A 81 4.26 12.44 1.48
CA LYS A 81 4.12 13.90 1.69
C LYS A 81 2.67 14.40 1.63
N ASN A 82 1.77 13.67 0.98
CA ASN A 82 0.36 14.00 0.85
C ASN A 82 -0.54 13.22 1.85
N ALA A 83 0.07 12.37 2.68
CA ALA A 83 -0.66 11.58 3.67
C ALA A 83 -1.12 12.44 4.84
N ILE A 84 -2.42 12.36 5.15
CA ILE A 84 -3.03 13.06 6.30
C ILE A 84 -3.36 12.09 7.45
N GLY A 85 -3.32 10.78 7.17
CA GLY A 85 -3.62 9.76 8.16
C GLY A 85 -2.57 9.64 9.26
N LYS A 86 -2.99 9.22 10.44
CA LYS A 86 -2.10 8.85 11.53
C LYS A 86 -1.31 7.57 11.23
N TYR A 87 -1.86 6.74 10.36
CA TYR A 87 -1.25 5.48 9.90
C TYR A 87 -1.05 5.51 8.40
N ILE A 88 0.02 4.85 7.96
CA ILE A 88 0.36 4.64 6.56
C ILE A 88 0.22 3.16 6.25
N ALA A 89 -0.56 2.82 5.24
CA ALA A 89 -0.61 1.48 4.67
C ALA A 89 0.02 1.47 3.28
N ARG A 90 0.63 0.34 2.90
CA ARG A 90 1.19 0.12 1.57
C ARG A 90 0.29 -0.82 0.76
N MET A 91 0.18 -0.58 -0.54
CA MET A 91 -0.53 -1.43 -1.49
C MET A 91 0.16 -1.43 -2.84
N ASP A 92 0.41 -2.60 -3.42
CA ASP A 92 0.86 -2.71 -4.81
C ASP A 92 -0.34 -2.57 -5.77
N ALA A 93 -0.09 -2.03 -6.94
CA ALA A 93 -1.13 -1.71 -7.93
C ALA A 93 -1.69 -2.95 -8.67
N ASP A 94 -1.10 -4.12 -8.45
CA ASP A 94 -1.48 -5.43 -9.01
C ASP A 94 -1.88 -6.46 -7.94
N ASP A 95 -1.90 -6.07 -6.66
CA ASP A 95 -2.35 -6.90 -5.54
C ASP A 95 -3.83 -6.66 -5.20
N ILE A 96 -4.43 -7.58 -4.44
CA ILE A 96 -5.81 -7.48 -3.92
C ILE A 96 -5.77 -7.62 -2.40
N ALA A 97 -6.27 -6.61 -1.69
CA ALA A 97 -6.40 -6.65 -0.24
C ALA A 97 -7.63 -7.47 0.18
N THR A 98 -7.49 -8.34 1.19
CA THR A 98 -8.67 -8.94 1.83
C THR A 98 -9.54 -7.85 2.48
N LYS A 99 -10.84 -8.06 2.51
CA LYS A 99 -11.85 -7.05 2.89
C LYS A 99 -11.63 -6.43 4.28
N ASP A 100 -11.01 -7.16 5.19
CA ASP A 100 -10.80 -6.77 6.59
C ASP A 100 -9.33 -6.50 6.93
N ARG A 101 -8.46 -6.40 5.91
CA ARG A 101 -7.01 -6.24 6.12
C ARG A 101 -6.66 -5.05 6.99
N LEU A 102 -7.16 -3.86 6.63
CA LEU A 102 -6.78 -2.62 7.33
C LEU A 102 -7.31 -2.60 8.78
N GLU A 103 -8.50 -3.09 9.00
CA GLU A 103 -9.12 -3.20 10.33
C GLU A 103 -8.30 -4.12 11.25
N LYS A 104 -8.03 -5.35 10.79
CA LYS A 104 -7.26 -6.34 11.54
C LYS A 104 -5.82 -5.90 11.83
N GLN A 105 -5.16 -5.30 10.83
CA GLN A 105 -3.81 -4.80 11.02
C GLN A 105 -3.76 -3.62 11.99
N LEU A 106 -4.71 -2.69 11.93
CA LEU A 106 -4.78 -1.56 12.84
C LEU A 106 -5.04 -2.03 14.29
N GLU A 107 -6.02 -2.93 14.48
CA GLU A 107 -6.30 -3.51 15.79
C GLU A 107 -5.07 -4.20 16.37
N PHE A 108 -4.40 -5.05 15.59
CA PHE A 108 -3.21 -5.76 16.02
C PHE A 108 -2.07 -4.80 16.39
N LEU A 109 -1.83 -3.77 15.57
CA LEU A 109 -0.82 -2.75 15.82
C LEU A 109 -1.07 -2.01 17.13
N GLN A 110 -2.34 -1.64 17.40
CA GLN A 110 -2.73 -0.89 18.61
C GLN A 110 -2.64 -1.76 19.87
N VAL A 111 -3.21 -2.98 19.84
CA VAL A 111 -3.21 -3.91 20.98
C VAL A 111 -1.80 -4.30 21.39
N LYS A 112 -0.91 -4.50 20.42
CA LYS A 112 0.49 -4.89 20.69
C LYS A 112 1.44 -3.70 20.85
N SER A 113 0.95 -2.48 20.65
CA SER A 113 1.76 -1.25 20.69
C SER A 113 2.95 -1.30 19.73
N TYR A 114 2.80 -1.94 18.57
CA TYR A 114 3.84 -1.99 17.55
C TYR A 114 3.89 -0.69 16.74
N ASP A 115 5.01 -0.45 16.08
CA ASP A 115 5.20 0.72 15.20
C ASP A 115 4.82 0.41 13.76
N ILE A 116 5.03 -0.83 13.34
CA ILE A 116 4.69 -1.34 12.01
C ILE A 116 4.28 -2.81 12.09
N VAL A 117 3.34 -3.21 11.26
CA VAL A 117 2.89 -4.60 11.07
C VAL A 117 2.78 -4.92 9.59
N GLY A 118 2.92 -6.18 9.26
CA GLY A 118 2.63 -6.75 7.94
C GLY A 118 1.70 -7.95 8.07
N CYS A 119 1.43 -8.62 6.97
CA CYS A 119 0.70 -9.88 6.98
C CYS A 119 1.26 -10.87 5.95
N ASN A 120 0.82 -12.12 6.03
CA ASN A 120 1.03 -13.11 4.99
C ASN A 120 0.26 -12.73 3.72
N ALA A 121 0.62 -13.36 2.60
CA ALA A 121 -0.10 -13.19 1.34
C ALA A 121 -0.45 -14.54 0.72
N ILE A 122 -1.52 -14.54 -0.06
CA ILE A 122 -1.94 -15.66 -0.89
C ILE A 122 -1.50 -15.36 -2.32
N LYS A 123 -0.83 -16.31 -2.96
CA LYS A 123 -0.54 -16.22 -4.39
C LYS A 123 -1.77 -16.62 -5.18
N ILE A 124 -2.16 -15.80 -6.12
CA ILE A 124 -3.27 -16.07 -7.04
C ILE A 124 -2.77 -16.06 -8.48
N ASP A 125 -3.42 -16.82 -9.35
CA ASP A 125 -3.20 -16.77 -10.79
C ASP A 125 -3.97 -15.61 -11.44
N GLU A 126 -3.86 -15.46 -12.76
CA GLU A 126 -4.52 -14.42 -13.56
C GLU A 126 -6.06 -14.47 -13.51
N ASN A 127 -6.64 -15.58 -13.05
CA ASN A 127 -8.07 -15.80 -12.86
C ASN A 127 -8.54 -15.61 -11.41
N GLY A 128 -7.58 -15.29 -10.50
CA GLY A 128 -7.84 -15.14 -9.07
C GLY A 128 -7.88 -16.45 -8.28
N LYS A 129 -7.48 -17.58 -8.90
CA LYS A 129 -7.40 -18.87 -8.22
C LYS A 129 -6.16 -18.93 -7.33
N GLU A 130 -6.32 -19.40 -6.10
CA GLU A 130 -5.21 -19.60 -5.17
C GLU A 130 -4.24 -20.68 -5.69
N ILE A 131 -2.94 -20.34 -5.73
CA ILE A 131 -1.86 -21.21 -6.20
C ILE A 131 -0.73 -21.37 -5.17
N GLY A 132 -0.84 -20.73 -4.00
CA GLY A 132 0.13 -20.89 -2.93
C GLY A 132 0.06 -19.77 -1.89
N TYR A 133 0.99 -19.84 -0.92
CA TYR A 133 1.04 -18.91 0.21
C TYR A 133 2.45 -18.32 0.33
N LEU A 134 2.51 -17.06 0.72
CA LEU A 134 3.72 -16.37 1.18
C LEU A 134 3.60 -16.19 2.69
N ASN A 135 4.21 -17.11 3.43
CA ASN A 135 4.25 -17.06 4.88
C ASN A 135 5.52 -16.35 5.34
N VAL A 136 5.37 -15.35 6.19
CA VAL A 136 6.46 -14.61 6.82
C VAL A 136 6.47 -14.86 8.33
N PRO A 137 7.62 -14.66 9.01
CA PRO A 137 7.67 -14.75 10.46
C PRO A 137 6.67 -13.78 11.11
N THR A 138 5.92 -14.25 12.12
CA THR A 138 4.91 -13.44 12.81
C THR A 138 5.34 -12.98 14.21
N ALA A 139 6.34 -13.63 14.81
CA ALA A 139 6.88 -13.24 16.11
C ALA A 139 7.98 -12.18 15.94
N HIS A 140 7.94 -11.10 16.75
CA HIS A 140 8.89 -9.99 16.68
C HIS A 140 10.36 -10.44 16.68
N GLU A 141 10.74 -11.34 17.57
CA GLU A 141 12.12 -11.84 17.67
C GLU A 141 12.54 -12.60 16.41
N LYS A 142 11.62 -13.35 15.82
CA LYS A 142 11.88 -14.05 14.55
C LYS A 142 12.00 -13.08 13.37
N ILE A 143 11.18 -12.06 13.31
CA ILE A 143 11.28 -10.98 12.31
C ILE A 143 12.66 -10.33 12.39
N LYS A 144 13.10 -9.98 13.61
CA LYS A 144 14.40 -9.37 13.88
C LYS A 144 15.58 -10.25 13.43
N GLU A 145 15.50 -11.55 13.68
CA GLU A 145 16.49 -12.52 13.23
C GLU A 145 16.52 -12.64 11.70
N TYR A 146 15.36 -12.78 11.07
CA TYR A 146 15.27 -12.93 9.61
C TYR A 146 15.70 -11.67 8.84
N GLN A 147 15.53 -10.48 9.40
CA GLN A 147 15.98 -9.22 8.77
C GLN A 147 17.48 -9.18 8.48
N LEU A 148 18.29 -9.98 9.19
CA LEU A 148 19.72 -10.12 8.93
C LEU A 148 20.02 -10.82 7.59
N TYR A 149 19.06 -11.59 7.06
CA TYR A 149 19.22 -12.42 5.86
C TYR A 149 18.37 -11.94 4.67
N GLY A 150 17.42 -11.01 4.89
CA GLY A 150 16.55 -10.48 3.84
C GLY A 150 15.26 -9.84 4.37
N GLY A 151 14.44 -9.34 3.47
CA GLY A 151 13.14 -8.76 3.82
C GLY A 151 12.16 -9.83 4.30
N CYS A 152 11.73 -9.71 5.56
CA CYS A 152 10.82 -10.68 6.19
C CYS A 152 9.40 -10.13 6.40
N VAL A 153 9.15 -8.87 6.04
CA VAL A 153 7.82 -8.27 6.05
C VAL A 153 7.50 -7.85 4.63
N LEU A 154 6.48 -8.47 4.04
CA LEU A 154 6.09 -8.19 2.66
C LEU A 154 5.71 -6.72 2.52
N HIS A 155 6.47 -6.00 1.70
CA HIS A 155 6.33 -4.54 1.55
C HIS A 155 4.91 -4.07 1.21
N PRO A 156 4.16 -4.70 0.26
CA PRO A 156 2.80 -4.29 -0.04
C PRO A 156 1.80 -4.51 1.10
N THR A 157 2.21 -5.19 2.17
CA THR A 157 1.33 -5.46 3.33
C THR A 157 1.58 -4.55 4.52
N TRP A 158 2.53 -3.62 4.46
CA TRP A 158 2.86 -2.77 5.60
C TRP A 158 1.69 -1.87 6.01
N LEU A 159 1.47 -1.78 7.32
CA LEU A 159 0.70 -0.75 8.00
C LEU A 159 1.49 -0.30 9.22
N GLY A 160 1.77 1.00 9.31
CA GLY A 160 2.60 1.56 10.38
C GLY A 160 2.17 2.97 10.77
N LYS A 161 2.67 3.43 11.91
CA LYS A 161 2.47 4.82 12.37
C LYS A 161 3.16 5.78 11.41
N ARG A 162 2.49 6.87 11.01
CA ARG A 162 3.07 7.88 10.11
C ARG A 162 4.34 8.49 10.69
N GLU A 163 4.38 8.76 11.99
CA GLU A 163 5.54 9.31 12.68
C GLU A 163 6.83 8.50 12.49
N VAL A 164 6.71 7.18 12.30
CA VAL A 164 7.87 6.30 12.03
C VAL A 164 8.45 6.58 10.64
N PHE A 165 7.59 6.72 9.63
CA PHE A 165 8.03 7.07 8.28
C PHE A 165 8.66 8.47 8.25
N GLU A 166 8.09 9.44 8.97
CA GLU A 166 8.62 10.80 9.09
C GLU A 166 9.98 10.80 9.79
N LYS A 167 10.14 10.08 10.90
CA LYS A 167 11.40 9.95 11.64
C LYS A 167 12.51 9.30 10.80
N LEU A 168 12.15 8.40 9.90
CA LEU A 168 13.08 7.73 8.98
C LEU A 168 13.31 8.53 7.69
N GLU A 169 12.70 9.71 7.55
CA GLU A 169 12.77 10.57 6.36
C GLU A 169 12.22 9.89 5.09
N GLY A 170 11.25 8.97 5.27
CA GLY A 170 10.59 8.24 4.21
C GLY A 170 11.38 7.04 3.67
N TYR A 171 11.15 6.72 2.40
CA TYR A 171 11.80 5.62 1.70
C TYR A 171 13.15 6.04 1.12
N ARG A 172 14.15 5.16 1.19
CA ARG A 172 15.51 5.44 0.72
C ARG A 172 15.83 4.67 -0.57
N SER A 173 16.56 5.32 -1.49
CA SER A 173 16.97 4.75 -2.79
C SER A 173 18.33 4.03 -2.75
N VAL A 174 18.89 3.75 -1.57
CA VAL A 174 20.29 3.32 -1.37
C VAL A 174 20.46 1.80 -1.26
N TYR A 175 19.54 1.01 -1.84
CA TYR A 175 19.67 -0.45 -1.85
C TYR A 175 19.41 -1.00 -3.23
#